data_67a384a5214d4bea725ace921e6b4486
#
_entry.id   67a384a5214d4bea725ace921e6b4486
#
_cell.length_a   1.000
_cell.length_b   1.000
_cell.length_c   1.000
_cell.angle_alpha   90.00
_cell.angle_beta   90.00
_cell.angle_gamma   90.00
#
_symmetry.space_group_name_H-M   'P 1'
#
loop_
_entity.id
_entity.type
_entity.pdbx_description
1 polymer ?
#
loop_
_entity_poly.entity_id
_entity_poly.type
_entity_poly.pdbx_seq_one_letter_code
_entity_poly.pdbx_strand_id
1 'polypeptide(L)'
;MSRLNHLTLSYDIGDTTVPLIEVTIGHHFEAMAHRFADREALVSRHQNIRMSYRELDRESSRLASALLNSGISQGDRVGIWAHNCAEWLLMQIATAKVGIVLVNINPAYRVTELEYALNKVGCKMLVTMTAFKTSDYLGIVRELAPEVDACAPGALNAQRAPLLKTVVQLGTQKVAGMLSFADLLAKGDVDDPAVGKLGVSLKATDPINIQFTSGTTGHPKGATLTHRNILNNGFFIGEAMKLTEHDRLCIPVPLYHCFGMVLGNLAALTHGSTIVYPNDGFDPLSVLETVEAEKCTALHGVPTMFIAELAQPRFAAFDLSSLRTGIMAGSPCPIEVMKKVVREMHMDEVTIAYGMTETSPVSCQSTTTTPLSKRVSTVGLVQPHLEIKVIDAETGQTAPIGETGEFCTKGYSVMHGYWCDEEKTREAIDSGGWMHTGDLATMDAEGFVNIVGRIKDMVIRGGENVYPREIEEFLYQHPAISDVQVIGVPDEKYGEELCACIILKPGEHATDADIRAFCTGKIAHYKVPRHINFVVAFPMTITGKVQKFVMRETIKRELGLTDVKTA
;
A
#
# COMPACT_ATOMS: atom_id res chain seq x y z
N MET A 1 15.72 -3.54 -26.02
CA MET A 1 15.21 -3.54 -27.42
C MET A 1 13.99 -2.64 -27.45
N SER A 2 13.91 -1.65 -28.35
CA SER A 2 12.74 -0.77 -28.45
C SER A 2 11.53 -1.61 -28.90
N ARG A 3 10.43 -1.58 -28.14
CA ARG A 3 9.13 -2.11 -28.58
C ARG A 3 8.67 -1.24 -29.79
N LEU A 4 8.97 -1.67 -31.01
CA LEU A 4 8.62 -0.99 -32.26
C LEU A 4 7.24 -1.36 -32.81
N ASN A 5 6.46 -2.14 -32.10
CA ASN A 5 5.10 -2.47 -32.51
C ASN A 5 4.13 -1.46 -31.84
N HIS A 6 3.61 -0.53 -32.64
CA HIS A 6 2.50 0.30 -32.19
C HIS A 6 1.28 -0.62 -31.95
N LEU A 7 0.82 -0.64 -30.72
CA LEU A 7 -0.39 -1.36 -30.33
C LEU A 7 -1.61 -0.72 -31.01
N THR A 8 -2.57 -1.52 -31.43
CA THR A 8 -3.87 -1.06 -31.97
C THR A 8 -5.00 -1.25 -30.99
N LEU A 9 -4.86 -2.23 -30.09
CA LEU A 9 -5.78 -2.49 -28.98
C LEU A 9 -5.06 -2.24 -27.65
N SER A 10 -5.81 -1.85 -26.67
CA SER A 10 -5.35 -1.61 -25.29
C SER A 10 -5.08 -2.93 -24.55
N TYR A 11 -4.09 -3.67 -25.03
CA TYR A 11 -3.61 -4.94 -24.49
C TYR A 11 -2.08 -5.02 -24.62
N ASP A 12 -1.40 -5.39 -23.55
CA ASP A 12 0.06 -5.56 -23.54
C ASP A 12 0.48 -6.69 -22.60
N ILE A 13 1.67 -7.25 -22.86
CA ILE A 13 2.29 -8.35 -22.09
C ILE A 13 3.66 -7.89 -21.62
N GLY A 14 3.94 -8.11 -20.33
CA GLY A 14 5.23 -7.84 -19.71
C GLY A 14 6.35 -8.73 -20.23
N ASP A 15 7.58 -8.26 -20.09
CA ASP A 15 8.78 -9.03 -20.44
C ASP A 15 8.87 -10.32 -19.61
N THR A 16 9.28 -11.41 -20.22
CA THR A 16 9.44 -12.73 -19.58
C THR A 16 10.88 -13.25 -19.61
N THR A 17 11.84 -12.40 -19.99
CA THR A 17 13.26 -12.79 -20.12
C THR A 17 13.92 -13.09 -18.78
N VAL A 18 13.55 -12.39 -17.71
CA VAL A 18 13.98 -12.67 -16.35
C VAL A 18 12.96 -13.65 -15.74
N PRO A 19 13.37 -14.87 -15.34
CA PRO A 19 12.43 -15.87 -14.85
C PRO A 19 11.81 -15.47 -13.51
N LEU A 20 10.61 -16.00 -13.23
CA LEU A 20 10.00 -15.88 -11.90
C LEU A 20 10.82 -16.63 -10.85
N ILE A 21 10.82 -16.11 -9.63
CA ILE A 21 11.38 -16.76 -8.45
C ILE A 21 10.35 -17.78 -7.95
N GLU A 22 10.67 -19.07 -8.09
CA GLU A 22 9.78 -20.20 -7.77
C GLU A 22 10.14 -20.86 -6.42
N VAL A 23 10.71 -20.08 -5.49
CA VAL A 23 10.98 -20.50 -4.12
C VAL A 23 10.16 -19.64 -3.12
N THR A 24 10.13 -20.07 -1.85
CA THR A 24 9.45 -19.32 -0.81
C THR A 24 10.24 -18.07 -0.40
N ILE A 25 9.56 -17.10 0.24
CA ILE A 25 10.20 -15.89 0.78
C ILE A 25 11.29 -16.27 1.80
N GLY A 26 11.00 -17.24 2.69
CA GLY A 26 11.98 -17.69 3.68
C GLY A 26 13.26 -18.23 3.02
N HIS A 27 13.10 -19.12 2.05
CA HIS A 27 14.25 -19.70 1.32
C HIS A 27 15.04 -18.65 0.53
N HIS A 28 14.33 -17.75 -0.17
CA HIS A 28 15.00 -16.65 -0.89
C HIS A 28 15.77 -15.73 0.07
N PHE A 29 15.15 -15.35 1.20
CA PHE A 29 15.79 -14.49 2.19
C PHE A 29 17.05 -15.15 2.80
N GLU A 30 17.02 -16.45 3.12
CA GLU A 30 18.20 -17.18 3.61
C GLU A 30 19.36 -17.12 2.62
N ALA A 31 19.09 -17.29 1.32
CA ALA A 31 20.11 -17.15 0.28
C ALA A 31 20.67 -15.72 0.23
N MET A 32 19.84 -14.69 0.35
CA MET A 32 20.28 -13.30 0.40
C MET A 32 21.05 -13.00 1.67
N ALA A 33 20.61 -13.51 2.83
CA ALA A 33 21.29 -13.35 4.10
C ALA A 33 22.68 -14.01 4.11
N HIS A 34 22.83 -15.14 3.44
CA HIS A 34 24.14 -15.77 3.25
C HIS A 34 25.05 -14.94 2.32
N ARG A 35 24.49 -14.44 1.21
CA ARG A 35 25.24 -13.63 0.22
C ARG A 35 25.72 -12.30 0.79
N PHE A 36 24.90 -11.64 1.60
CA PHE A 36 25.13 -10.28 2.12
C PHE A 36 25.29 -10.24 3.64
N ALA A 37 25.76 -11.32 4.25
CA ALA A 37 25.72 -11.61 5.68
C ALA A 37 26.14 -10.44 6.59
N ASP A 38 27.24 -9.77 6.26
CA ASP A 38 27.82 -8.72 7.10
C ASP A 38 27.35 -7.30 6.70
N ARG A 39 26.45 -7.19 5.69
CA ARG A 39 25.84 -5.91 5.32
C ARG A 39 24.66 -5.60 6.22
N GLU A 40 24.42 -4.31 6.43
CA GLU A 40 23.26 -3.83 7.17
C GLU A 40 21.95 -4.13 6.39
N ALA A 41 21.03 -4.84 7.02
CA ALA A 41 19.74 -5.19 6.45
C ALA A 41 18.62 -4.26 6.93
N LEU A 42 18.68 -3.86 8.21
CA LEU A 42 17.64 -3.06 8.87
C LEU A 42 18.24 -1.97 9.74
N VAL A 43 17.70 -0.77 9.60
CA VAL A 43 17.85 0.35 10.54
C VAL A 43 16.45 0.81 10.95
N SER A 44 16.12 0.68 12.23
CA SER A 44 14.91 1.27 12.83
C SER A 44 15.34 2.42 13.74
N ARG A 45 15.26 3.65 13.23
CA ARG A 45 15.85 4.81 13.93
C ARG A 45 15.18 5.11 15.26
N HIS A 46 13.85 5.14 15.29
CA HIS A 46 13.09 5.44 16.51
C HIS A 46 13.25 4.38 17.61
N GLN A 47 13.65 3.16 17.25
CA GLN A 47 13.96 2.09 18.21
C GLN A 47 15.46 1.99 18.52
N ASN A 48 16.31 2.73 17.80
CA ASN A 48 17.78 2.59 17.85
C ASN A 48 18.26 1.14 17.60
N ILE A 49 17.61 0.45 16.65
CA ILE A 49 17.93 -0.93 16.27
C ILE A 49 18.65 -0.91 14.92
N ARG A 50 19.74 -1.68 14.83
CA ARG A 50 20.46 -2.00 13.59
C ARG A 50 20.70 -3.49 13.55
N MET A 51 20.48 -4.11 12.40
CA MET A 51 20.73 -5.53 12.17
C MET A 51 21.41 -5.73 10.83
N SER A 52 22.46 -6.53 10.80
CA SER A 52 23.00 -7.12 9.57
C SER A 52 22.05 -8.17 9.01
N TYR A 53 22.25 -8.57 7.75
CA TYR A 53 21.50 -9.67 7.14
C TYR A 53 21.64 -10.97 7.95
N ARG A 54 22.83 -11.27 8.47
CA ARG A 54 23.10 -12.42 9.36
C ARG A 54 22.30 -12.35 10.66
N GLU A 55 22.27 -11.19 11.31
CA GLU A 55 21.52 -11.01 12.56
C GLU A 55 20.02 -11.10 12.32
N LEU A 56 19.51 -10.49 11.24
CA LEU A 56 18.11 -10.56 10.87
C LEU A 56 17.69 -12.01 10.57
N ASP A 57 18.55 -12.78 9.91
CA ASP A 57 18.33 -14.21 9.64
C ASP A 57 18.26 -15.04 10.93
N ARG A 58 19.22 -14.83 11.83
CA ARG A 58 19.25 -15.51 13.14
C ARG A 58 18.03 -15.20 13.98
N GLU A 59 17.69 -13.92 14.12
CA GLU A 59 16.55 -13.51 14.96
C GLU A 59 15.20 -13.93 14.34
N SER A 60 15.07 -13.91 13.02
CA SER A 60 13.88 -14.44 12.36
C SER A 60 13.76 -15.96 12.45
N SER A 61 14.88 -16.72 12.42
CA SER A 61 14.88 -18.17 12.65
C SER A 61 14.52 -18.50 14.11
N ARG A 62 15.07 -17.75 15.09
CA ARG A 62 14.67 -17.86 16.50
C ARG A 62 13.19 -17.61 16.69
N LEU A 63 12.64 -16.54 16.06
CA LEU A 63 11.24 -16.22 16.15
C LEU A 63 10.36 -17.30 15.47
N ALA A 64 10.79 -17.86 14.35
CA ALA A 64 10.09 -18.96 13.69
C ALA A 64 9.99 -20.20 14.61
N SER A 65 11.08 -20.60 15.27
CA SER A 65 11.09 -21.65 16.29
C SER A 65 10.18 -21.29 17.46
N ALA A 66 10.22 -20.04 17.94
CA ALA A 66 9.36 -19.57 19.05
C ALA A 66 7.86 -19.65 18.73
N LEU A 67 7.47 -19.35 17.49
CA LEU A 67 6.10 -19.49 17.03
C LEU A 67 5.66 -20.96 17.04
N LEU A 68 6.49 -21.88 16.53
CA LEU A 68 6.23 -23.31 16.56
C LEU A 68 6.11 -23.84 18.00
N ASN A 69 7.05 -23.46 18.88
CA ASN A 69 7.05 -23.83 20.31
C ASN A 69 5.89 -23.19 21.10
N SER A 70 5.22 -22.20 20.52
CA SER A 70 3.99 -21.61 21.07
C SER A 70 2.71 -22.25 20.53
N GLY A 71 2.81 -23.37 19.79
CA GLY A 71 1.68 -24.12 19.27
C GLY A 71 1.08 -23.56 17.97
N ILE A 72 1.81 -22.69 17.28
CA ILE A 72 1.43 -22.20 15.94
C ILE A 72 2.05 -23.12 14.91
N SER A 73 1.30 -23.53 13.91
CA SER A 73 1.70 -24.48 12.89
C SER A 73 1.59 -23.87 11.49
N GLN A 74 2.18 -24.53 10.49
CA GLN A 74 2.01 -24.19 9.08
C GLN A 74 0.53 -24.00 8.74
N GLY A 75 0.20 -22.93 8.00
CA GLY A 75 -1.16 -22.58 7.60
C GLY A 75 -2.00 -21.90 8.69
N ASP A 76 -1.52 -21.82 9.95
CA ASP A 76 -2.18 -21.01 10.96
C ASP A 76 -2.00 -19.51 10.68
N ARG A 77 -2.95 -18.69 11.15
CA ARG A 77 -2.95 -17.25 10.97
C ARG A 77 -2.47 -16.56 12.24
N VAL A 78 -1.47 -15.68 12.06
CA VAL A 78 -0.97 -14.80 13.11
C VAL A 78 -1.21 -13.36 12.69
N GLY A 79 -2.00 -12.64 13.48
CA GLY A 79 -2.26 -11.22 13.23
C GLY A 79 -1.10 -10.36 13.71
N ILE A 80 -0.72 -9.36 12.93
CA ILE A 80 0.14 -8.28 13.36
C ILE A 80 -0.62 -6.96 13.31
N TRP A 81 -0.77 -6.32 14.48
CA TRP A 81 -1.50 -5.08 14.67
C TRP A 81 -0.58 -4.04 15.27
N ALA A 82 0.29 -3.51 14.40
CA ALA A 82 1.38 -2.65 14.79
C ALA A 82 1.71 -1.62 13.70
N HIS A 83 2.33 -0.53 14.12
CA HIS A 83 3.00 0.44 13.25
C HIS A 83 4.38 -0.07 12.82
N ASN A 84 5.15 0.78 12.10
CA ASN A 84 6.46 0.40 11.61
C ASN A 84 7.42 0.16 12.79
N CYS A 85 8.01 -1.02 12.85
CA CYS A 85 8.99 -1.42 13.87
C CYS A 85 9.82 -2.62 13.38
N ALA A 86 10.94 -2.87 14.03
CA ALA A 86 11.81 -4.00 13.68
C ALA A 86 11.12 -5.35 13.84
N GLU A 87 10.29 -5.50 14.86
CA GLU A 87 9.52 -6.71 15.13
C GLU A 87 8.54 -7.03 14.00
N TRP A 88 8.06 -6.02 13.28
CA TRP A 88 7.20 -6.21 12.11
C TRP A 88 7.93 -6.98 11.01
N LEU A 89 9.18 -6.57 10.68
CA LEU A 89 10.01 -7.26 9.69
C LEU A 89 10.38 -8.66 10.16
N LEU A 90 10.74 -8.82 11.43
CA LEU A 90 11.03 -10.13 12.02
C LEU A 90 9.82 -11.08 11.86
N MET A 91 8.60 -10.61 12.16
CA MET A 91 7.37 -11.40 11.98
C MET A 91 7.16 -11.76 10.53
N GLN A 92 7.35 -10.83 9.58
CA GLN A 92 7.20 -11.10 8.15
C GLN A 92 8.11 -12.24 7.67
N ILE A 93 9.38 -12.22 8.09
CA ILE A 93 10.36 -13.23 7.68
C ILE A 93 10.15 -14.54 8.43
N ALA A 94 9.96 -14.48 9.76
CA ALA A 94 9.79 -15.67 10.58
C ALA A 94 8.57 -16.52 10.19
N THR A 95 7.44 -15.87 9.96
CA THR A 95 6.23 -16.56 9.49
C THR A 95 6.43 -17.18 8.11
N ALA A 96 7.15 -16.48 7.22
CA ALA A 96 7.46 -16.99 5.89
C ALA A 96 8.42 -18.20 5.89
N LYS A 97 9.32 -18.31 6.88
CA LYS A 97 10.22 -19.48 7.01
C LYS A 97 9.49 -20.78 7.33
N VAL A 98 8.36 -20.71 8.02
CA VAL A 98 7.63 -21.88 8.52
C VAL A 98 6.19 -21.98 7.98
N GLY A 99 5.83 -21.18 6.99
CA GLY A 99 4.53 -21.25 6.32
C GLY A 99 3.35 -20.83 7.20
N ILE A 100 3.56 -20.00 8.19
CA ILE A 100 2.51 -19.35 8.98
C ILE A 100 1.99 -18.16 8.20
N VAL A 101 0.67 -18.02 8.06
CA VAL A 101 0.07 -16.91 7.31
C VAL A 101 0.02 -15.66 8.17
N LEU A 102 0.81 -14.63 7.79
CA LEU A 102 0.79 -13.34 8.46
C LEU A 102 -0.44 -12.54 8.02
N VAL A 103 -1.22 -12.06 8.99
CA VAL A 103 -2.41 -11.25 8.76
C VAL A 103 -2.11 -9.80 9.12
N ASN A 104 -2.12 -8.94 8.12
CA ASN A 104 -1.91 -7.52 8.31
C ASN A 104 -3.19 -6.86 8.83
N ILE A 105 -3.17 -6.39 10.07
CA ILE A 105 -4.31 -5.73 10.70
C ILE A 105 -4.07 -4.22 10.69
N ASN A 106 -5.08 -3.47 10.20
CA ASN A 106 -4.98 -2.02 10.12
C ASN A 106 -4.91 -1.41 11.54
N PRO A 107 -3.86 -0.62 11.86
CA PRO A 107 -3.72 0.02 13.16
C PRO A 107 -4.86 0.97 13.57
N ALA A 108 -5.69 1.42 12.62
CA ALA A 108 -6.88 2.22 12.90
C ALA A 108 -8.05 1.42 13.46
N TYR A 109 -8.06 0.11 13.33
CA TYR A 109 -9.19 -0.70 13.75
C TYR A 109 -9.50 -0.50 15.24
N ARG A 110 -10.79 -0.51 15.54
CA ARG A 110 -11.34 -0.51 16.89
C ARG A 110 -11.88 -1.90 17.20
N VAL A 111 -12.54 -2.05 18.32
CA VAL A 111 -12.98 -3.35 18.83
C VAL A 111 -13.77 -4.14 17.78
N THR A 112 -14.77 -3.54 17.13
CA THR A 112 -15.65 -4.22 16.17
C THR A 112 -14.90 -4.69 14.92
N GLU A 113 -14.05 -3.84 14.38
CA GLU A 113 -13.26 -4.19 13.19
C GLU A 113 -12.18 -5.23 13.52
N LEU A 114 -11.54 -5.10 14.69
CA LEU A 114 -10.57 -6.09 15.17
C LEU A 114 -11.22 -7.46 15.39
N GLU A 115 -12.38 -7.51 16.06
CA GLU A 115 -13.17 -8.73 16.26
C GLU A 115 -13.50 -9.40 14.92
N TYR A 116 -14.00 -8.61 13.96
CA TYR A 116 -14.30 -9.12 12.63
C TYR A 116 -13.05 -9.69 11.95
N ALA A 117 -11.94 -8.94 11.94
CA ALA A 117 -10.72 -9.35 11.28
C ALA A 117 -10.15 -10.66 11.87
N LEU A 118 -10.07 -10.77 13.19
CA LEU A 118 -9.55 -11.95 13.87
C LEU A 118 -10.42 -13.19 13.60
N ASN A 119 -11.75 -13.04 13.66
CA ASN A 119 -12.68 -14.14 13.44
C ASN A 119 -12.79 -14.53 11.96
N LYS A 120 -12.82 -13.57 11.03
CA LYS A 120 -12.91 -13.85 9.59
C LYS A 120 -11.81 -14.77 9.10
N VAL A 121 -10.58 -14.57 9.57
CA VAL A 121 -9.45 -15.39 9.17
C VAL A 121 -9.09 -16.48 10.19
N GLY A 122 -9.69 -16.46 11.38
CA GLY A 122 -9.42 -17.42 12.45
C GLY A 122 -8.01 -17.29 12.99
N CYS A 123 -7.60 -16.09 13.41
CA CYS A 123 -6.30 -15.85 14.03
C CYS A 123 -6.13 -16.63 15.32
N LYS A 124 -5.00 -17.36 15.45
CA LYS A 124 -4.62 -18.06 16.69
C LYS A 124 -3.76 -17.21 17.63
N MET A 125 -2.97 -16.31 17.09
CA MET A 125 -2.11 -15.39 17.83
C MET A 125 -2.29 -13.97 17.28
N LEU A 126 -2.25 -12.98 18.18
CA LEU A 126 -2.21 -11.57 17.85
C LEU A 126 -0.95 -10.95 18.43
N VAL A 127 -0.10 -10.37 17.57
CA VAL A 127 1.03 -9.53 17.97
C VAL A 127 0.59 -8.08 17.86
N THR A 128 0.69 -7.31 18.95
CA THR A 128 0.15 -5.94 19.00
C THR A 128 1.08 -4.97 19.72
N MET A 129 1.07 -3.72 19.30
CA MET A 129 1.63 -2.62 20.10
C MET A 129 0.82 -2.40 21.39
N THR A 130 1.40 -1.68 22.33
CA THR A 130 0.71 -1.32 23.58
C THR A 130 -0.22 -0.13 23.38
N ALA A 131 0.28 0.93 22.76
CA ALA A 131 -0.46 2.17 22.46
C ALA A 131 0.19 2.91 21.29
N PHE A 132 -0.57 3.81 20.64
CA PHE A 132 -0.06 4.77 19.66
C PHE A 132 -0.98 5.99 19.57
N LYS A 133 -0.41 7.18 19.80
CA LYS A 133 -1.18 8.44 19.88
C LYS A 133 -2.34 8.30 20.87
N THR A 134 -3.58 8.38 20.39
CA THR A 134 -4.81 8.25 21.20
C THR A 134 -5.34 6.82 21.26
N SER A 135 -4.70 5.84 20.61
CA SER A 135 -5.15 4.45 20.58
C SER A 135 -4.48 3.64 21.67
N ASP A 136 -5.26 3.14 22.62
CA ASP A 136 -4.87 2.14 23.62
C ASP A 136 -5.17 0.74 23.06
N TYR A 137 -4.18 0.10 22.44
CA TYR A 137 -4.37 -1.21 21.82
C TYR A 137 -4.64 -2.32 22.87
N LEU A 138 -3.99 -2.25 24.02
CA LEU A 138 -4.21 -3.25 25.07
C LEU A 138 -5.60 -3.08 25.69
N GLY A 139 -6.08 -1.85 25.84
CA GLY A 139 -7.46 -1.58 26.26
C GLY A 139 -8.48 -2.14 25.28
N ILE A 140 -8.26 -1.99 23.97
CA ILE A 140 -9.11 -2.56 22.92
C ILE A 140 -9.09 -4.11 22.98
N VAL A 141 -7.92 -4.73 23.18
CA VAL A 141 -7.83 -6.20 23.35
C VAL A 141 -8.60 -6.67 24.58
N ARG A 142 -8.53 -5.94 25.72
CA ARG A 142 -9.30 -6.26 26.93
C ARG A 142 -10.80 -6.11 26.74
N GLU A 143 -11.22 -5.11 25.99
CA GLU A 143 -12.64 -4.93 25.66
C GLU A 143 -13.16 -6.06 24.75
N LEU A 144 -12.35 -6.51 23.80
CA LEU A 144 -12.67 -7.65 22.94
C LEU A 144 -12.64 -8.98 23.70
N ALA A 145 -11.66 -9.18 24.55
CA ALA A 145 -11.36 -10.44 25.24
C ALA A 145 -11.04 -10.18 26.72
N PRO A 146 -12.04 -9.83 27.55
CA PRO A 146 -11.82 -9.52 28.98
C PRO A 146 -11.23 -10.69 29.77
N GLU A 147 -11.34 -11.91 29.25
CA GLU A 147 -10.75 -13.10 29.83
C GLU A 147 -9.23 -13.09 29.84
N VAL A 148 -8.60 -12.20 29.07
CA VAL A 148 -7.14 -12.14 28.92
C VAL A 148 -6.43 -11.89 30.25
N ASP A 149 -6.95 -10.99 31.10
CA ASP A 149 -6.32 -10.65 32.38
C ASP A 149 -6.40 -11.79 33.43
N ALA A 150 -7.29 -12.76 33.23
CA ALA A 150 -7.50 -13.89 34.13
C ALA A 150 -6.85 -15.20 33.64
N CYS A 151 -6.28 -15.24 32.44
CA CYS A 151 -5.67 -16.45 31.87
C CYS A 151 -4.14 -16.44 32.00
N ALA A 152 -3.55 -17.64 31.94
CA ALA A 152 -2.10 -17.74 31.69
C ALA A 152 -1.78 -17.33 30.25
N PRO A 153 -0.62 -16.70 29.98
CA PRO A 153 -0.20 -16.37 28.61
C PRO A 153 -0.20 -17.61 27.71
N GLY A 154 -0.86 -17.52 26.55
CA GLY A 154 -1.02 -18.63 25.61
C GLY A 154 -2.23 -19.55 25.88
N ALA A 155 -3.01 -19.29 26.91
CA ALA A 155 -4.19 -20.09 27.29
C ALA A 155 -5.50 -19.29 27.24
N LEU A 156 -5.56 -18.26 26.39
CA LEU A 156 -6.76 -17.44 26.23
C LEU A 156 -7.92 -18.26 25.68
N ASN A 157 -9.09 -18.05 26.26
CA ASN A 157 -10.36 -18.64 25.83
C ASN A 157 -11.43 -17.54 25.75
N ALA A 158 -11.25 -16.64 24.80
CA ALA A 158 -12.12 -15.49 24.60
C ALA A 158 -13.45 -15.88 23.95
N GLN A 159 -14.56 -15.42 24.52
CA GLN A 159 -15.89 -15.69 23.99
C GLN A 159 -16.09 -15.05 22.61
N ARG A 160 -15.64 -13.79 22.42
CA ARG A 160 -15.81 -13.04 21.18
C ARG A 160 -14.75 -13.36 20.11
N ALA A 161 -13.63 -14.00 20.50
CA ALA A 161 -12.56 -14.41 19.58
C ALA A 161 -12.09 -15.84 19.93
N PRO A 162 -12.92 -16.88 19.70
CA PRO A 162 -12.72 -18.23 20.26
C PRO A 162 -11.47 -18.96 19.73
N LEU A 163 -10.95 -18.58 18.57
CA LEU A 163 -9.73 -19.15 18.00
C LEU A 163 -8.46 -18.44 18.46
N LEU A 164 -8.56 -17.22 19.01
CA LEU A 164 -7.41 -16.50 19.55
C LEU A 164 -6.96 -17.14 20.88
N LYS A 165 -5.72 -17.65 20.90
CA LYS A 165 -5.15 -18.33 22.07
C LYS A 165 -4.04 -17.54 22.74
N THR A 166 -3.35 -16.69 21.98
CA THR A 166 -2.17 -15.97 22.45
C THR A 166 -2.22 -14.51 22.02
N VAL A 167 -2.01 -13.61 22.95
CA VAL A 167 -1.73 -12.20 22.68
C VAL A 167 -0.28 -11.93 23.05
N VAL A 168 0.47 -11.34 22.12
CA VAL A 168 1.87 -10.90 22.30
C VAL A 168 1.91 -9.40 22.19
N GLN A 169 2.41 -8.72 23.20
CA GLN A 169 2.55 -7.27 23.19
C GLN A 169 4.01 -6.86 22.93
N LEU A 170 4.21 -5.78 22.18
CA LEU A 170 5.52 -5.27 21.76
C LEU A 170 6.16 -4.32 22.80
N GLY A 171 5.55 -4.16 23.97
CA GLY A 171 6.11 -3.37 25.05
C GLY A 171 7.06 -4.17 25.95
N THR A 172 7.77 -3.45 26.81
CA THR A 172 8.76 -4.04 27.73
C THR A 172 8.16 -4.45 29.09
N GLN A 173 7.00 -3.92 29.44
CA GLN A 173 6.34 -4.21 30.72
C GLN A 173 5.55 -5.52 30.62
N LYS A 174 5.53 -6.29 31.74
CA LYS A 174 4.69 -7.49 31.83
C LYS A 174 3.21 -7.09 31.96
N VAL A 175 2.37 -7.71 31.14
CA VAL A 175 0.92 -7.51 31.11
C VAL A 175 0.26 -8.84 31.41
N ALA A 176 -0.72 -8.85 32.31
CA ALA A 176 -1.44 -10.07 32.70
C ALA A 176 -2.03 -10.77 31.47
N GLY A 177 -1.92 -12.10 31.40
CA GLY A 177 -2.45 -12.93 30.33
C GLY A 177 -1.78 -12.79 28.96
N MET A 178 -0.84 -11.85 28.79
CA MET A 178 -0.13 -11.61 27.54
C MET A 178 1.35 -11.99 27.65
N LEU A 179 1.95 -12.42 26.54
CA LEU A 179 3.40 -12.54 26.40
C LEU A 179 3.98 -11.17 26.01
N SER A 180 5.16 -10.84 26.50
CA SER A 180 5.98 -9.84 25.82
C SER A 180 6.64 -10.46 24.58
N PHE A 181 7.04 -9.63 23.62
CA PHE A 181 7.77 -10.14 22.44
C PHE A 181 9.09 -10.79 22.83
N ALA A 182 9.76 -10.29 23.87
CA ALA A 182 10.96 -10.90 24.43
C ALA A 182 10.68 -12.29 25.05
N ASP A 183 9.55 -12.45 25.78
CA ASP A 183 9.15 -13.75 26.32
C ASP A 183 8.79 -14.75 25.21
N LEU A 184 8.23 -14.27 24.09
CA LEU A 184 8.01 -15.10 22.90
C LEU A 184 9.35 -15.54 22.30
N LEU A 185 10.28 -14.63 22.03
CA LEU A 185 11.61 -14.93 21.48
C LEU A 185 12.40 -15.90 22.35
N ALA A 186 12.27 -15.80 23.68
CA ALA A 186 12.94 -16.70 24.62
C ALA A 186 12.50 -18.17 24.51
N LYS A 187 11.38 -18.46 23.83
CA LYS A 187 10.94 -19.83 23.55
C LYS A 187 11.59 -20.44 22.32
N GLY A 188 12.31 -19.65 21.53
CA GLY A 188 12.88 -20.08 20.26
C GLY A 188 14.35 -20.44 20.36
N ASP A 189 14.74 -21.39 19.52
CA ASP A 189 16.12 -21.80 19.27
C ASP A 189 16.50 -21.41 17.84
N VAL A 190 17.65 -20.76 17.66
CA VAL A 190 18.18 -20.35 16.34
C VAL A 190 18.45 -21.56 15.46
N ASP A 191 18.92 -22.66 16.07
CA ASP A 191 19.36 -23.87 15.37
C ASP A 191 18.28 -24.96 15.38
N ASP A 192 17.00 -24.60 15.63
CA ASP A 192 15.88 -25.57 15.64
C ASP A 192 15.70 -26.24 14.26
N PRO A 193 15.95 -27.56 14.15
CA PRO A 193 15.85 -28.26 12.88
C PRO A 193 14.43 -28.30 12.32
N ALA A 194 13.40 -28.04 13.14
CA ALA A 194 12.02 -28.02 12.69
C ALA A 194 11.78 -26.85 11.71
N VAL A 195 12.46 -25.71 11.90
CA VAL A 195 12.35 -24.55 11.01
C VAL A 195 12.82 -24.92 9.61
N GLY A 196 14.04 -25.44 9.46
CA GLY A 196 14.58 -25.86 8.17
C GLY A 196 13.79 -26.98 7.51
N LYS A 197 13.32 -27.97 8.29
CA LYS A 197 12.50 -29.08 7.79
C LYS A 197 11.17 -28.59 7.21
N LEU A 198 10.50 -27.66 7.87
CA LEU A 198 9.28 -27.03 7.34
C LEU A 198 9.58 -26.19 6.12
N GLY A 199 10.61 -25.34 6.17
CA GLY A 199 11.00 -24.47 5.05
C GLY A 199 11.14 -25.22 3.72
N VAL A 200 11.78 -26.39 3.74
CA VAL A 200 11.95 -27.26 2.55
C VAL A 200 10.62 -27.84 2.04
N SER A 201 9.62 -28.01 2.91
CA SER A 201 8.32 -28.58 2.51
C SER A 201 7.35 -27.56 1.91
N LEU A 202 7.61 -26.26 2.08
CA LEU A 202 6.75 -25.20 1.60
C LEU A 202 6.87 -24.99 0.09
N LYS A 203 5.78 -24.50 -0.52
CA LYS A 203 5.71 -24.18 -1.95
C LYS A 203 5.57 -22.68 -2.17
N ALA A 204 6.12 -22.18 -3.25
CA ALA A 204 5.96 -20.79 -3.67
C ALA A 204 4.47 -20.36 -3.81
N THR A 205 3.59 -21.32 -4.11
CA THR A 205 2.15 -21.10 -4.27
C THR A 205 1.35 -21.19 -2.97
N ASP A 206 1.98 -21.49 -1.83
CA ASP A 206 1.28 -21.53 -0.55
C ASP A 206 0.88 -20.12 -0.12
N PRO A 207 -0.32 -19.92 0.45
CA PRO A 207 -0.74 -18.67 1.07
C PRO A 207 0.21 -18.28 2.20
N ILE A 208 0.64 -17.02 2.23
CA ILE A 208 1.59 -16.52 3.24
C ILE A 208 1.18 -15.20 3.87
N ASN A 209 0.29 -14.47 3.21
CA ASN A 209 -0.15 -13.18 3.73
C ASN A 209 -1.63 -12.95 3.45
N ILE A 210 -2.34 -12.35 4.40
CA ILE A 210 -3.71 -11.86 4.22
C ILE A 210 -3.73 -10.38 4.57
N GLN A 211 -4.24 -9.56 3.65
CA GLN A 211 -4.43 -8.14 3.86
C GLN A 211 -5.90 -7.77 3.71
N PHE A 212 -6.42 -7.04 4.68
CA PHE A 212 -7.79 -6.55 4.60
C PHE A 212 -7.87 -5.31 3.72
N THR A 213 -8.74 -5.37 2.71
CA THR A 213 -9.05 -4.24 1.83
C THR A 213 -10.40 -3.64 2.21
N SER A 214 -10.51 -2.30 2.16
CA SER A 214 -11.76 -1.62 2.40
C SER A 214 -12.74 -1.91 1.25
N GLY A 215 -13.75 -2.71 1.52
CA GLY A 215 -14.88 -2.89 0.60
C GLY A 215 -15.76 -1.65 0.57
N THR A 216 -16.26 -1.28 -0.62
CA THR A 216 -17.21 -0.16 -0.78
C THR A 216 -18.63 -0.50 -0.31
N THR A 217 -18.91 -1.76 0.02
CA THR A 217 -20.26 -2.30 0.28
C THR A 217 -20.38 -3.13 1.55
N GLY A 218 -19.52 -2.94 2.57
CA GLY A 218 -19.65 -3.71 3.80
C GLY A 218 -18.33 -4.00 4.51
N HIS A 219 -18.20 -5.16 5.09
CA HIS A 219 -17.03 -5.57 5.86
C HIS A 219 -15.77 -5.70 4.98
N PRO A 220 -14.57 -5.42 5.54
CA PRO A 220 -13.30 -5.59 4.85
C PRO A 220 -13.11 -7.02 4.32
N LYS A 221 -12.57 -7.15 3.10
CA LYS A 221 -12.26 -8.45 2.47
C LYS A 221 -10.79 -8.80 2.69
N GLY A 222 -10.50 -10.05 3.04
CA GLY A 222 -9.14 -10.52 3.24
C GLY A 222 -8.51 -11.04 1.94
N ALA A 223 -7.76 -10.19 1.22
CA ALA A 223 -7.02 -10.63 0.04
C ALA A 223 -5.89 -11.57 0.45
N THR A 224 -5.87 -12.78 -0.12
CA THR A 224 -4.92 -13.84 0.21
C THR A 224 -3.80 -13.89 -0.83
N LEU A 225 -2.57 -13.69 -0.37
CA LEU A 225 -1.38 -13.60 -1.20
C LEU A 225 -0.44 -14.76 -0.91
N THR A 226 0.18 -15.30 -1.96
CA THR A 226 1.15 -16.40 -1.88
C THR A 226 2.58 -15.87 -1.83
N HIS A 227 3.54 -16.73 -1.45
CA HIS A 227 4.96 -16.38 -1.57
C HIS A 227 5.30 -15.92 -2.99
N ARG A 228 4.83 -16.64 -4.01
CA ARG A 228 5.08 -16.35 -5.43
C ARG A 228 4.56 -14.97 -5.83
N ASN A 229 3.36 -14.61 -5.37
CA ASN A 229 2.77 -13.31 -5.67
C ASN A 229 3.67 -12.17 -5.20
N ILE A 230 3.90 -12.09 -3.87
CA ILE A 230 4.53 -10.91 -3.26
C ILE A 230 6.05 -10.91 -3.40
N LEU A 231 6.71 -12.08 -3.45
CA LEU A 231 8.16 -12.14 -3.64
C LEU A 231 8.57 -11.65 -5.02
N ASN A 232 7.93 -12.16 -6.08
CA ASN A 232 8.22 -11.73 -7.44
C ASN A 232 7.84 -10.27 -7.67
N ASN A 233 6.73 -9.81 -7.09
CA ASN A 233 6.34 -8.41 -7.23
C ASN A 233 7.39 -7.51 -6.56
N GLY A 234 7.83 -7.82 -5.33
CA GLY A 234 8.93 -7.11 -4.67
C GLY A 234 10.22 -7.11 -5.50
N PHE A 235 10.59 -8.26 -6.09
CA PHE A 235 11.77 -8.37 -6.94
C PHE A 235 11.69 -7.45 -8.17
N PHE A 236 10.63 -7.54 -8.98
CA PHE A 236 10.51 -6.72 -10.19
C PHE A 236 10.34 -5.22 -9.90
N ILE A 237 9.76 -4.86 -8.75
CA ILE A 237 9.73 -3.48 -8.27
C ILE A 237 11.15 -2.95 -8.01
N GLY A 238 11.98 -3.74 -7.33
CA GLY A 238 13.38 -3.40 -7.10
C GLY A 238 14.19 -3.27 -8.39
N GLU A 239 13.99 -4.20 -9.34
CA GLU A 239 14.59 -4.13 -10.68
C GLU A 239 14.20 -2.83 -11.42
N ALA A 240 12.92 -2.43 -11.37
CA ALA A 240 12.45 -1.19 -12.02
C ALA A 240 13.09 0.07 -11.42
N MET A 241 13.43 0.06 -10.12
CA MET A 241 14.16 1.11 -9.42
C MET A 241 15.69 0.96 -9.52
N LYS A 242 16.18 -0.14 -10.10
CA LYS A 242 17.60 -0.51 -10.11
C LYS A 242 18.21 -0.52 -8.71
N LEU A 243 17.53 -1.17 -7.76
CA LEU A 243 18.09 -1.37 -6.43
C LEU A 243 19.28 -2.32 -6.48
N THR A 244 20.23 -2.08 -5.59
CA THR A 244 21.43 -2.90 -5.39
C THR A 244 21.74 -3.02 -3.90
N GLU A 245 22.72 -3.83 -3.55
CA GLU A 245 23.22 -3.96 -2.18
C GLU A 245 23.86 -2.67 -1.61
N HIS A 246 24.01 -1.64 -2.44
CA HIS A 246 24.54 -0.34 -2.00
C HIS A 246 23.43 0.65 -1.64
N ASP A 247 22.18 0.31 -1.94
CA ASP A 247 21.04 1.18 -1.69
C ASP A 247 20.54 1.10 -0.26
N ARG A 248 20.03 2.23 0.22
CA ARG A 248 19.41 2.39 1.53
C ARG A 248 18.00 2.98 1.31
N LEU A 249 16.99 2.14 1.50
CA LEU A 249 15.61 2.48 1.20
C LEU A 249 14.89 2.99 2.45
N CYS A 250 14.56 4.28 2.48
CA CYS A 250 13.71 4.88 3.51
C CYS A 250 12.24 4.54 3.28
N ILE A 251 11.60 3.95 4.29
CA ILE A 251 10.22 3.43 4.23
C ILE A 251 9.37 4.11 5.31
N PRO A 252 8.84 5.33 5.08
CA PRO A 252 7.90 5.98 5.98
C PRO A 252 6.47 5.47 5.82
N VAL A 253 6.19 4.76 4.71
CA VAL A 253 4.87 4.18 4.43
C VAL A 253 4.58 3.00 5.35
N PRO A 254 3.29 2.78 5.73
CA PRO A 254 2.94 1.75 6.71
C PRO A 254 3.23 0.32 6.24
N LEU A 255 3.85 -0.48 7.11
CA LEU A 255 4.18 -1.89 6.84
C LEU A 255 2.96 -2.80 6.78
N TYR A 256 1.86 -2.45 7.46
CA TYR A 256 0.63 -3.25 7.38
C TYR A 256 -0.03 -3.21 5.99
N HIS A 257 0.40 -2.30 5.13
CA HIS A 257 -0.02 -2.18 3.74
C HIS A 257 1.06 -2.74 2.81
N CYS A 258 0.65 -3.29 1.65
CA CYS A 258 1.59 -3.83 0.68
C CYS A 258 2.63 -2.81 0.19
N PHE A 259 2.36 -1.51 0.25
CA PHE A 259 3.36 -0.50 -0.08
C PHE A 259 4.60 -0.60 0.85
N GLY A 260 4.42 -0.75 2.15
CA GLY A 260 5.55 -0.93 3.07
C GLY A 260 6.15 -2.33 3.00
N MET A 261 5.32 -3.38 3.07
CA MET A 261 5.83 -4.75 3.21
C MET A 261 6.33 -5.38 1.90
N VAL A 262 5.77 -5.01 0.74
CA VAL A 262 6.19 -5.57 -0.56
C VAL A 262 7.10 -4.61 -1.29
N LEU A 263 6.62 -3.38 -1.62
CA LEU A 263 7.43 -2.41 -2.34
C LEU A 263 8.62 -1.91 -1.50
N GLY A 264 8.47 -1.89 -0.17
CA GLY A 264 9.55 -1.55 0.75
C GLY A 264 10.39 -2.78 1.12
N ASN A 265 9.90 -3.59 2.08
CA ASN A 265 10.69 -4.67 2.66
C ASN A 265 11.16 -5.71 1.63
N LEU A 266 10.23 -6.30 0.85
CA LEU A 266 10.62 -7.37 -0.08
C LEU A 266 11.46 -6.84 -1.24
N ALA A 267 11.18 -5.65 -1.77
CA ALA A 267 12.03 -5.05 -2.81
C ALA A 267 13.46 -4.82 -2.31
N ALA A 268 13.64 -4.32 -1.09
CA ALA A 268 14.97 -4.15 -0.50
C ALA A 268 15.67 -5.51 -0.25
N LEU A 269 14.97 -6.46 0.40
CA LEU A 269 15.55 -7.77 0.75
C LEU A 269 15.95 -8.59 -0.48
N THR A 270 15.21 -8.52 -1.58
CA THR A 270 15.54 -9.25 -2.82
C THR A 270 16.78 -8.69 -3.54
N HIS A 271 17.24 -7.50 -3.19
CA HIS A 271 18.39 -6.82 -3.80
C HIS A 271 19.58 -6.64 -2.84
N GLY A 272 19.47 -7.14 -1.60
CA GLY A 272 20.53 -6.94 -0.60
C GLY A 272 20.64 -5.51 -0.08
N SER A 273 19.64 -4.67 -0.32
CA SER A 273 19.59 -3.27 0.11
C SER A 273 19.29 -3.14 1.60
N THR A 274 19.64 -2.00 2.20
CA THR A 274 19.30 -1.69 3.59
C THR A 274 17.89 -1.11 3.70
N ILE A 275 17.07 -1.66 4.57
CA ILE A 275 15.76 -1.12 4.97
C ILE A 275 15.96 -0.07 6.06
N VAL A 276 15.37 1.11 5.91
CA VAL A 276 15.46 2.19 6.90
C VAL A 276 14.06 2.66 7.29
N TYR A 277 13.66 2.43 8.55
CA TYR A 277 12.42 2.98 9.12
C TYR A 277 12.71 4.28 9.85
N PRO A 278 12.19 5.42 9.37
CA PRO A 278 12.45 6.72 9.99
C PRO A 278 11.77 6.87 11.34
N ASN A 279 10.53 6.38 11.46
CA ASN A 279 9.72 6.45 12.66
C ASN A 279 8.67 5.32 12.65
N ASP A 280 7.91 5.17 13.73
CA ASP A 280 6.78 4.23 13.84
C ASP A 280 5.58 4.65 12.97
N GLY A 281 5.41 5.94 12.71
CA GLY A 281 4.43 6.51 11.78
C GLY A 281 5.05 7.62 10.94
N PHE A 282 4.33 8.08 9.93
CA PHE A 282 4.80 9.17 9.10
C PHE A 282 4.91 10.48 9.89
N ASP A 283 6.11 11.04 9.88
CA ASP A 283 6.43 12.39 10.31
C ASP A 283 7.45 12.98 9.31
N PRO A 284 7.09 14.07 8.59
CA PRO A 284 7.91 14.57 7.49
C PRO A 284 9.28 15.06 7.95
N LEU A 285 9.40 15.58 9.18
CA LEU A 285 10.68 16.01 9.73
C LEU A 285 11.59 14.81 9.99
N SER A 286 11.08 13.77 10.64
CA SER A 286 11.81 12.53 10.89
C SER A 286 12.27 11.85 9.59
N VAL A 287 11.50 11.94 8.50
CA VAL A 287 11.91 11.42 7.18
C VAL A 287 13.13 12.18 6.67
N LEU A 288 13.09 13.51 6.63
CA LEU A 288 14.20 14.34 6.13
C LEU A 288 15.47 14.14 6.96
N GLU A 289 15.35 14.15 8.30
CA GLU A 289 16.46 13.85 9.22
C GLU A 289 17.04 12.45 9.00
N THR A 290 16.21 11.47 8.66
CA THR A 290 16.63 10.11 8.40
C THR A 290 17.37 10.00 7.08
N VAL A 291 16.84 10.60 6.02
CA VAL A 291 17.50 10.62 4.70
C VAL A 291 18.90 11.20 4.82
N GLU A 292 19.03 12.33 5.49
CA GLU A 292 20.32 12.99 5.70
C GLU A 292 21.29 12.14 6.54
N ALA A 293 20.84 11.68 7.71
CA ALA A 293 21.69 10.98 8.67
C ALA A 293 22.11 9.58 8.19
N GLU A 294 21.20 8.84 7.56
CA GLU A 294 21.44 7.49 7.07
C GLU A 294 21.92 7.46 5.61
N LYS A 295 22.05 8.63 4.97
CA LYS A 295 22.41 8.75 3.54
C LYS A 295 21.54 7.82 2.68
N CYS A 296 20.22 7.90 2.87
CA CYS A 296 19.29 7.09 2.10
C CYS A 296 19.39 7.44 0.62
N THR A 297 19.41 6.41 -0.23
CA THR A 297 19.52 6.53 -1.69
C THR A 297 18.15 6.42 -2.37
N ALA A 298 17.17 5.88 -1.64
CA ALA A 298 15.81 5.70 -2.13
C ALA A 298 14.80 6.09 -1.04
N LEU A 299 13.66 6.67 -1.45
CA LEU A 299 12.58 7.08 -0.57
C LEU A 299 11.23 6.70 -1.16
N HIS A 300 10.40 6.01 -0.38
CA HIS A 300 9.00 5.72 -0.72
C HIS A 300 8.06 6.73 -0.09
N GLY A 301 6.99 7.07 -0.80
CA GLY A 301 5.93 7.90 -0.24
C GLY A 301 4.68 7.93 -1.09
N VAL A 302 3.56 8.29 -0.46
CA VAL A 302 2.37 8.73 -1.19
C VAL A 302 2.51 10.22 -1.50
N PRO A 303 1.81 10.76 -2.52
CA PRO A 303 1.95 12.18 -2.90
C PRO A 303 1.82 13.17 -1.74
N THR A 304 0.89 12.93 -0.81
CA THR A 304 0.68 13.78 0.37
C THR A 304 1.88 13.78 1.34
N MET A 305 2.65 12.69 1.41
CA MET A 305 3.88 12.63 2.19
C MET A 305 4.95 13.53 1.58
N PHE A 306 5.20 13.42 0.28
CA PHE A 306 6.14 14.31 -0.43
C PHE A 306 5.75 15.79 -0.35
N ILE A 307 4.44 16.10 -0.45
CA ILE A 307 3.94 17.47 -0.27
C ILE A 307 4.29 17.97 1.15
N ALA A 308 4.08 17.15 2.18
CA ALA A 308 4.37 17.52 3.57
C ALA A 308 5.88 17.67 3.85
N GLU A 309 6.71 16.84 3.22
CA GLU A 309 8.18 16.92 3.30
C GLU A 309 8.70 18.20 2.63
N LEU A 310 8.25 18.50 1.40
CA LEU A 310 8.60 19.72 0.68
C LEU A 310 8.11 21.00 1.37
N ALA A 311 7.03 20.91 2.16
CA ALA A 311 6.47 22.05 2.91
C ALA A 311 7.16 22.29 4.26
N GLN A 312 8.15 21.49 4.66
CA GLN A 312 8.84 21.69 5.94
C GLN A 312 9.60 23.04 5.96
N PRO A 313 9.42 23.86 7.01
CA PRO A 313 10.06 25.18 7.08
C PRO A 313 11.59 25.14 6.95
N ARG A 314 12.22 24.04 7.34
CA ARG A 314 13.67 23.82 7.27
C ARG A 314 14.09 22.91 6.12
N PHE A 315 13.22 22.66 5.16
CA PHE A 315 13.49 21.73 4.05
C PHE A 315 14.84 22.00 3.38
N ALA A 316 15.13 23.26 3.03
CA ALA A 316 16.38 23.64 2.37
C ALA A 316 17.65 23.46 3.22
N ALA A 317 17.52 23.14 4.51
CA ALA A 317 18.65 22.91 5.41
C ALA A 317 19.13 21.44 5.41
N PHE A 318 18.35 20.51 4.84
CA PHE A 318 18.69 19.10 4.79
C PHE A 318 19.51 18.75 3.54
N ASP A 319 20.55 17.94 3.73
CA ASP A 319 21.32 17.34 2.63
C ASP A 319 20.62 16.06 2.11
N LEU A 320 19.85 16.22 1.05
CA LEU A 320 19.14 15.13 0.37
C LEU A 320 19.89 14.61 -0.86
N SER A 321 21.11 15.03 -1.10
CA SER A 321 21.90 14.71 -2.30
C SER A 321 22.23 13.22 -2.48
N SER A 322 22.06 12.40 -1.44
CA SER A 322 22.19 10.95 -1.53
C SER A 322 21.00 10.26 -2.23
N LEU A 323 19.83 10.90 -2.26
CA LEU A 323 18.65 10.35 -2.94
C LEU A 323 18.85 10.30 -4.45
N ARG A 324 18.36 9.23 -5.07
CA ARG A 324 18.30 9.07 -6.53
C ARG A 324 16.95 8.53 -7.00
N THR A 325 16.35 7.59 -6.25
CA THR A 325 15.18 6.81 -6.68
C THR A 325 14.17 6.64 -5.56
N GLY A 326 13.12 5.92 -5.85
CA GLY A 326 12.03 5.58 -4.95
C GLY A 326 10.72 5.44 -5.70
N ILE A 327 9.62 5.34 -4.97
CA ILE A 327 8.28 5.22 -5.54
C ILE A 327 7.37 6.30 -4.96
N MET A 328 6.69 7.02 -5.86
CA MET A 328 5.50 7.80 -5.52
C MET A 328 4.27 7.05 -6.01
N ALA A 329 3.44 6.54 -5.12
CA ALA A 329 2.28 5.71 -5.47
C ALA A 329 1.18 5.77 -4.41
N GLY A 330 0.11 4.97 -4.61
CA GLY A 330 -0.96 4.78 -3.63
C GLY A 330 -2.16 5.71 -3.82
N SER A 331 -2.00 6.80 -4.54
CA SER A 331 -3.06 7.70 -5.01
C SER A 331 -2.61 8.37 -6.32
N PRO A 332 -3.46 9.13 -7.02
CA PRO A 332 -3.03 9.92 -8.17
C PRO A 332 -1.83 10.80 -7.81
N CYS A 333 -0.77 10.75 -8.62
CA CYS A 333 0.46 11.51 -8.40
C CYS A 333 0.39 12.82 -9.20
N PRO A 334 0.26 14.00 -8.53
CA PRO A 334 0.18 15.27 -9.24
C PRO A 334 1.50 15.57 -9.99
N ILE A 335 1.38 15.97 -11.24
CA ILE A 335 2.53 16.22 -12.13
C ILE A 335 3.50 17.25 -11.52
N GLU A 336 2.98 18.33 -10.96
CA GLU A 336 3.80 19.40 -10.40
C GLU A 336 4.52 18.96 -9.10
N VAL A 337 3.90 18.09 -8.28
CA VAL A 337 4.57 17.50 -7.10
C VAL A 337 5.74 16.63 -7.56
N MET A 338 5.51 15.77 -8.56
CA MET A 338 6.54 14.89 -9.10
C MET A 338 7.74 15.68 -9.64
N LYS A 339 7.49 16.77 -10.39
CA LYS A 339 8.56 17.64 -10.89
C LYS A 339 9.38 18.29 -9.78
N LYS A 340 8.71 18.67 -8.66
CA LYS A 340 9.40 19.21 -7.49
C LYS A 340 10.26 18.16 -6.79
N VAL A 341 9.76 16.96 -6.58
CA VAL A 341 10.51 15.84 -6.00
C VAL A 341 11.77 15.56 -6.80
N VAL A 342 11.65 15.49 -8.13
CA VAL A 342 12.82 15.31 -9.01
C VAL A 342 13.84 16.45 -8.81
N ARG A 343 13.39 17.71 -8.82
CA ARG A 343 14.29 18.87 -8.81
C ARG A 343 14.84 19.18 -7.42
N GLU A 344 14.00 19.10 -6.36
CA GLU A 344 14.31 19.63 -5.03
C GLU A 344 14.76 18.54 -4.04
N MET A 345 14.41 17.25 -4.31
CA MET A 345 14.83 16.12 -3.50
C MET A 345 15.89 15.23 -4.19
N HIS A 346 16.40 15.65 -5.34
CA HIS A 346 17.41 14.91 -6.13
C HIS A 346 16.97 13.51 -6.60
N MET A 347 15.66 13.23 -6.66
CA MET A 347 15.14 11.93 -7.04
C MET A 347 14.95 11.81 -8.56
N ASP A 348 16.01 11.96 -9.34
CA ASP A 348 15.95 11.97 -10.80
C ASP A 348 15.41 10.64 -11.38
N GLU A 349 15.57 9.56 -10.65
CA GLU A 349 15.15 8.21 -10.99
C GLU A 349 13.89 7.76 -10.24
N VAL A 350 13.11 8.68 -9.64
CA VAL A 350 11.85 8.32 -8.97
C VAL A 350 10.89 7.66 -9.94
N THR A 351 10.18 6.62 -9.50
CA THR A 351 9.22 5.88 -10.31
C THR A 351 7.79 6.05 -9.79
N ILE A 352 6.80 5.83 -10.65
CA ILE A 352 5.40 5.68 -10.28
C ILE A 352 5.02 4.23 -10.43
N ALA A 353 4.20 3.71 -9.52
CA ALA A 353 3.64 2.36 -9.59
C ALA A 353 2.13 2.40 -9.37
N TYR A 354 1.42 1.56 -10.09
CA TYR A 354 -0.01 1.35 -9.97
C TYR A 354 -0.35 -0.10 -9.68
N GLY A 355 -1.32 -0.27 -8.82
CA GLY A 355 -1.89 -1.55 -8.48
C GLY A 355 -2.76 -1.50 -7.22
N MET A 356 -3.16 -2.66 -6.74
CA MET A 356 -4.03 -2.84 -5.59
C MET A 356 -3.58 -4.07 -4.78
N THR A 357 -4.04 -4.21 -3.55
CA THR A 357 -3.67 -5.35 -2.69
C THR A 357 -3.91 -6.68 -3.38
N GLU A 358 -5.01 -6.79 -4.11
CA GLU A 358 -5.43 -7.96 -4.88
C GLU A 358 -4.51 -8.31 -6.07
N THR A 359 -3.56 -7.41 -6.40
CA THR A 359 -2.54 -7.64 -7.45
C THR A 359 -1.09 -7.63 -6.92
N SER A 360 -0.87 -7.72 -5.63
CA SER A 360 0.36 -8.08 -4.87
C SER A 360 1.53 -7.07 -4.79
N PRO A 361 1.43 -5.76 -4.95
CA PRO A 361 0.28 -5.02 -5.44
C PRO A 361 0.45 -4.44 -6.86
N VAL A 362 1.65 -4.45 -7.48
CA VAL A 362 1.96 -3.64 -8.68
C VAL A 362 1.66 -4.39 -9.97
N SER A 363 0.81 -3.79 -10.80
CA SER A 363 0.52 -4.23 -12.17
C SER A 363 1.28 -3.43 -13.22
N CYS A 364 1.45 -2.12 -13.01
CA CYS A 364 2.21 -1.23 -13.89
C CYS A 364 3.21 -0.41 -13.09
N GLN A 365 4.38 -0.14 -13.69
CA GLN A 365 5.40 0.73 -13.10
C GLN A 365 6.21 1.43 -14.19
N SER A 366 6.59 2.69 -13.96
CA SER A 366 7.64 3.34 -14.74
C SER A 366 9.02 2.85 -14.28
N THR A 367 9.99 2.91 -15.16
CA THR A 367 11.39 2.61 -14.82
C THR A 367 12.20 3.90 -14.62
N THR A 368 13.41 3.78 -14.08
CA THR A 368 14.35 4.90 -13.93
C THR A 368 14.71 5.57 -15.26
N THR A 369 14.60 4.83 -16.38
CA THR A 369 14.90 5.32 -17.74
C THR A 369 13.67 5.81 -18.52
N THR A 370 12.46 5.67 -17.94
CA THR A 370 11.23 6.20 -18.55
C THR A 370 11.34 7.72 -18.68
N PRO A 371 11.06 8.33 -19.87
CA PRO A 371 11.10 9.77 -20.03
C PRO A 371 10.25 10.50 -18.98
N LEU A 372 10.73 11.62 -18.44
CA LEU A 372 10.04 12.36 -17.37
C LEU A 372 8.60 12.69 -17.74
N SER A 373 8.33 13.08 -19.01
CA SER A 373 6.99 13.35 -19.49
C SER A 373 6.03 12.15 -19.30
N LYS A 374 6.49 10.94 -19.56
CA LYS A 374 5.70 9.71 -19.35
C LYS A 374 5.60 9.34 -17.87
N ARG A 375 6.68 9.51 -17.09
CA ARG A 375 6.67 9.24 -15.63
C ARG A 375 5.67 10.12 -14.88
N VAL A 376 5.51 11.37 -15.28
CA VAL A 376 4.59 12.29 -14.59
C VAL A 376 3.14 12.21 -15.07
N SER A 377 2.87 11.59 -16.21
CA SER A 377 1.53 11.55 -16.82
C SER A 377 0.93 10.15 -16.93
N THR A 378 1.70 9.10 -16.63
CA THR A 378 1.25 7.71 -16.72
C THR A 378 1.67 6.92 -15.48
N VAL A 379 1.10 5.73 -15.31
CA VAL A 379 1.54 4.78 -14.26
C VAL A 379 2.59 3.79 -14.76
N GLY A 380 3.15 4.05 -15.94
CA GLY A 380 4.20 3.22 -16.53
C GLY A 380 3.68 2.13 -17.45
N LEU A 381 4.53 1.13 -17.65
CA LEU A 381 4.27 -0.05 -18.47
C LEU A 381 3.89 -1.25 -17.60
N VAL A 382 3.36 -2.29 -18.24
CA VAL A 382 3.07 -3.57 -17.59
C VAL A 382 4.33 -4.16 -16.94
N GLN A 383 4.18 -4.68 -15.72
CA GLN A 383 5.24 -5.41 -15.02
C GLN A 383 5.58 -6.73 -15.73
N PRO A 384 6.83 -7.23 -15.58
CA PRO A 384 7.22 -8.52 -16.14
C PRO A 384 6.27 -9.66 -15.75
N HIS A 385 6.05 -10.60 -16.69
CA HIS A 385 5.17 -11.76 -16.53
C HIS A 385 3.70 -11.45 -16.22
N LEU A 386 3.25 -10.22 -16.46
CA LEU A 386 1.84 -9.86 -16.38
C LEU A 386 1.27 -9.58 -17.76
N GLU A 387 -0.02 -9.75 -17.88
CA GLU A 387 -0.84 -9.27 -18.98
C GLU A 387 -1.77 -8.17 -18.46
N ILE A 388 -1.96 -7.13 -19.24
CA ILE A 388 -2.90 -6.05 -18.95
C ILE A 388 -3.79 -5.78 -20.16
N LYS A 389 -5.01 -5.36 -19.90
CA LYS A 389 -5.93 -4.85 -20.93
C LYS A 389 -6.82 -3.76 -20.35
N VAL A 390 -7.30 -2.90 -21.25
CA VAL A 390 -8.42 -2.00 -20.96
C VAL A 390 -9.62 -2.53 -21.73
N ILE A 391 -10.74 -2.73 -21.05
CA ILE A 391 -11.95 -3.26 -21.66
C ILE A 391 -13.06 -2.19 -21.66
N ASP A 392 -13.83 -2.17 -22.72
CA ASP A 392 -15.08 -1.43 -22.78
C ASP A 392 -16.08 -2.02 -21.79
N ALA A 393 -16.64 -1.17 -20.93
CA ALA A 393 -17.51 -1.60 -19.82
C ALA A 393 -18.85 -2.19 -20.28
N GLU A 394 -19.34 -1.84 -21.49
CA GLU A 394 -20.62 -2.30 -22.02
C GLU A 394 -20.48 -3.62 -22.76
N THR A 395 -19.43 -3.74 -23.59
CA THR A 395 -19.23 -4.90 -24.47
C THR A 395 -18.31 -5.96 -23.87
N GLY A 396 -17.49 -5.60 -22.88
CA GLY A 396 -16.45 -6.46 -22.31
C GLY A 396 -15.26 -6.75 -23.26
N GLN A 397 -15.25 -6.11 -24.44
CA GLN A 397 -14.17 -6.29 -25.40
C GLN A 397 -12.99 -5.38 -25.10
N THR A 398 -11.78 -5.79 -25.55
CA THR A 398 -10.60 -4.94 -25.42
C THR A 398 -10.78 -3.65 -26.23
N ALA A 399 -10.65 -2.53 -25.56
CA ALA A 399 -10.83 -1.21 -26.16
C ALA A 399 -9.69 -0.87 -27.15
N PRO A 400 -9.95 -0.07 -28.17
CA PRO A 400 -8.92 0.55 -28.99
C PRO A 400 -7.94 1.40 -28.16
N ILE A 401 -6.74 1.63 -28.68
CA ILE A 401 -5.77 2.53 -28.07
C ILE A 401 -6.34 3.94 -27.90
N GLY A 402 -6.12 4.52 -26.72
CA GLY A 402 -6.59 5.86 -26.33
C GLY A 402 -8.01 5.92 -25.81
N GLU A 403 -8.81 4.88 -25.99
CA GLU A 403 -10.17 4.83 -25.44
C GLU A 403 -10.14 4.45 -23.95
N THR A 404 -11.08 5.04 -23.21
CA THR A 404 -11.24 4.78 -21.77
C THR A 404 -12.07 3.53 -21.55
N GLY A 405 -11.60 2.67 -20.63
CA GLY A 405 -12.33 1.48 -20.20
C GLY A 405 -11.83 0.97 -18.86
N GLU A 406 -12.37 -0.17 -18.39
CA GLU A 406 -11.91 -0.80 -17.15
C GLU A 406 -10.53 -1.43 -17.35
N PHE A 407 -9.62 -1.12 -16.43
CA PHE A 407 -8.30 -1.76 -16.38
C PHE A 407 -8.40 -3.16 -15.78
N CYS A 408 -7.90 -4.15 -16.50
CA CYS A 408 -7.81 -5.54 -16.06
C CYS A 408 -6.37 -6.02 -16.11
N THR A 409 -5.98 -6.87 -15.15
CA THR A 409 -4.64 -7.47 -15.10
C THR A 409 -4.71 -8.96 -14.83
N LYS A 410 -3.72 -9.71 -15.35
CA LYS A 410 -3.61 -11.15 -15.19
C LYS A 410 -2.16 -11.56 -15.05
N GLY A 411 -1.89 -12.62 -14.30
CA GLY A 411 -0.57 -13.20 -14.14
C GLY A 411 -0.24 -13.57 -12.70
N TYR A 412 1.06 -13.73 -12.42
CA TYR A 412 1.52 -14.22 -11.13
C TYR A 412 1.14 -13.31 -9.95
N SER A 413 0.91 -12.02 -10.19
CA SER A 413 0.62 -11.05 -9.13
C SER A 413 -0.82 -11.08 -8.64
N VAL A 414 -1.76 -11.65 -9.41
CA VAL A 414 -3.16 -11.76 -9.01
C VAL A 414 -3.28 -12.65 -7.78
N MET A 415 -3.97 -12.17 -6.76
CA MET A 415 -4.18 -12.88 -5.48
C MET A 415 -4.73 -14.28 -5.68
N HIS A 416 -4.53 -15.14 -4.68
CA HIS A 416 -5.15 -16.47 -4.65
C HIS A 416 -6.69 -16.38 -4.58
N GLY A 417 -7.21 -15.33 -3.96
CA GLY A 417 -8.63 -15.04 -3.78
C GLY A 417 -8.87 -14.32 -2.46
N TYR A 418 -10.12 -14.01 -2.16
CA TYR A 418 -10.51 -13.51 -0.85
C TYR A 418 -10.69 -14.66 0.14
N TRP A 419 -10.11 -14.55 1.33
CA TRP A 419 -10.12 -15.60 2.35
C TRP A 419 -11.55 -16.02 2.74
N CYS A 420 -11.88 -17.31 2.51
CA CYS A 420 -13.20 -17.88 2.76
C CYS A 420 -14.35 -17.03 2.17
N ASP A 421 -14.18 -16.56 0.91
CA ASP A 421 -15.17 -15.73 0.21
C ASP A 421 -15.08 -15.96 -1.31
N GLU A 422 -15.55 -17.13 -1.73
CA GLU A 422 -15.49 -17.55 -3.14
C GLU A 422 -16.39 -16.71 -4.04
N GLU A 423 -17.51 -16.21 -3.52
CA GLU A 423 -18.43 -15.37 -4.29
C GLU A 423 -17.73 -14.06 -4.67
N LYS A 424 -17.15 -13.36 -3.70
CA LYS A 424 -16.41 -12.13 -3.95
C LYS A 424 -15.14 -12.36 -4.77
N THR A 425 -14.54 -13.54 -4.68
CA THR A 425 -13.40 -13.91 -5.53
C THR A 425 -13.83 -14.02 -6.99
N ARG A 426 -14.96 -14.69 -7.28
CA ARG A 426 -15.50 -14.81 -8.65
C ARG A 426 -16.03 -13.49 -9.23
N GLU A 427 -16.49 -12.56 -8.37
CA GLU A 427 -16.84 -11.21 -8.80
C GLU A 427 -15.61 -10.40 -9.24
N ALA A 428 -14.45 -10.63 -8.59
CA ALA A 428 -13.24 -9.87 -8.83
C ALA A 428 -12.33 -10.48 -9.90
N ILE A 429 -12.31 -11.81 -10.00
CA ILE A 429 -11.45 -12.56 -10.93
C ILE A 429 -12.35 -13.41 -11.83
N ASP A 430 -12.33 -13.12 -13.12
CA ASP A 430 -13.14 -13.83 -14.10
C ASP A 430 -12.61 -15.26 -14.37
N SER A 431 -13.38 -16.04 -15.14
CA SER A 431 -13.02 -17.42 -15.51
C SER A 431 -11.75 -17.52 -16.36
N GLY A 432 -11.32 -16.44 -16.99
CA GLY A 432 -10.06 -16.33 -17.74
C GLY A 432 -8.85 -15.97 -16.86
N GLY A 433 -9.06 -15.75 -15.54
CA GLY A 433 -8.03 -15.35 -14.60
C GLY A 433 -7.70 -13.87 -14.63
N TRP A 434 -8.55 -13.04 -15.22
CA TRP A 434 -8.41 -11.59 -15.22
C TRP A 434 -8.98 -10.98 -13.96
N MET A 435 -8.17 -10.19 -13.27
CA MET A 435 -8.59 -9.35 -12.16
C MET A 435 -9.22 -8.07 -12.71
N HIS A 436 -10.49 -7.83 -12.39
CA HIS A 436 -11.24 -6.62 -12.65
C HIS A 436 -10.96 -5.62 -11.53
N THR A 437 -10.29 -4.51 -11.88
CA THR A 437 -9.82 -3.57 -10.85
C THR A 437 -10.87 -2.56 -10.40
N GLY A 438 -11.88 -2.32 -11.23
CA GLY A 438 -12.85 -1.23 -11.05
C GLY A 438 -12.24 0.16 -11.26
N ASP A 439 -10.99 0.23 -11.72
CA ASP A 439 -10.34 1.48 -12.10
C ASP A 439 -10.43 1.69 -13.62
N LEU A 440 -10.66 2.92 -14.03
CA LEU A 440 -10.71 3.33 -15.43
C LEU A 440 -9.33 3.77 -15.91
N ALA A 441 -8.96 3.31 -17.09
CA ALA A 441 -7.68 3.62 -17.70
C ALA A 441 -7.78 3.89 -19.20
N THR A 442 -6.74 4.53 -19.72
CA THR A 442 -6.41 4.56 -21.16
C THR A 442 -5.02 3.96 -21.35
N MET A 443 -4.75 3.41 -22.52
CA MET A 443 -3.42 2.94 -22.92
C MET A 443 -2.99 3.66 -24.19
N ASP A 444 -1.73 4.08 -24.26
CA ASP A 444 -1.20 4.65 -25.50
C ASP A 444 -0.57 3.59 -26.40
N ALA A 445 -0.21 3.99 -27.62
CA ALA A 445 0.36 3.09 -28.62
C ALA A 445 1.73 2.49 -28.23
N GLU A 446 2.39 3.05 -27.22
CA GLU A 446 3.64 2.53 -26.65
C GLU A 446 3.42 1.59 -25.46
N GLY A 447 2.16 1.40 -25.03
CA GLY A 447 1.77 0.55 -23.90
C GLY A 447 1.76 1.26 -22.54
N PHE A 448 1.99 2.57 -22.49
CA PHE A 448 1.89 3.32 -21.23
C PHE A 448 0.43 3.47 -20.82
N VAL A 449 0.18 3.17 -19.56
CA VAL A 449 -1.17 3.22 -18.97
C VAL A 449 -1.36 4.53 -18.20
N ASN A 450 -2.49 5.18 -18.40
CA ASN A 450 -2.94 6.30 -17.60
C ASN A 450 -4.24 5.93 -16.88
N ILE A 451 -4.25 6.00 -15.54
CA ILE A 451 -5.45 5.80 -14.73
C ILE A 451 -6.22 7.10 -14.69
N VAL A 452 -7.41 7.11 -15.23
CA VAL A 452 -8.26 8.31 -15.34
C VAL A 452 -9.24 8.47 -14.19
N GLY A 453 -9.48 7.40 -13.42
CA GLY A 453 -10.37 7.44 -12.25
C GLY A 453 -10.82 6.07 -11.80
N ARG A 454 -11.82 6.06 -10.95
CA ARG A 454 -12.55 4.85 -10.58
C ARG A 454 -13.93 4.87 -11.19
N ILE A 455 -14.46 3.72 -11.58
CA ILE A 455 -15.83 3.57 -12.07
C ILE A 455 -16.81 4.19 -11.05
N LYS A 456 -16.59 3.97 -9.76
CA LYS A 456 -17.44 4.46 -8.66
C LYS A 456 -17.26 5.94 -8.31
N ASP A 457 -16.16 6.56 -8.70
CA ASP A 457 -15.88 7.99 -8.45
C ASP A 457 -16.16 8.86 -9.68
N MET A 458 -16.45 8.24 -10.82
CA MET A 458 -16.86 8.93 -12.03
C MET A 458 -18.18 9.65 -11.77
N VAL A 459 -18.26 10.92 -12.17
CA VAL A 459 -19.45 11.76 -12.01
C VAL A 459 -20.25 11.73 -13.30
N ILE A 460 -21.51 11.30 -13.22
CA ILE A 460 -22.42 11.29 -14.38
C ILE A 460 -23.23 12.58 -14.35
N ARG A 461 -22.75 13.59 -15.07
CA ARG A 461 -23.36 14.92 -15.11
C ARG A 461 -24.18 15.12 -16.37
N GLY A 462 -25.50 14.98 -16.26
CA GLY A 462 -26.39 15.19 -17.42
C GLY A 462 -26.13 14.24 -18.59
N GLY A 463 -25.70 13.01 -18.31
CA GLY A 463 -25.34 12.00 -19.31
C GLY A 463 -23.86 12.04 -19.75
N GLU A 464 -23.10 13.04 -19.31
CA GLU A 464 -21.65 13.12 -19.59
C GLU A 464 -20.85 12.45 -18.46
N ASN A 465 -19.92 11.57 -18.82
CA ASN A 465 -18.99 10.96 -17.90
C ASN A 465 -17.85 11.93 -17.60
N VAL A 466 -17.78 12.43 -16.37
CA VAL A 466 -16.75 13.35 -15.92
C VAL A 466 -15.79 12.65 -14.97
N TYR A 467 -14.52 12.71 -15.28
CA TYR A 467 -13.47 12.08 -14.48
C TYR A 467 -12.85 13.13 -13.54
N PRO A 468 -13.05 13.02 -12.22
CA PRO A 468 -12.54 14.00 -11.23
C PRO A 468 -11.07 14.32 -11.38
N ARG A 469 -10.23 13.33 -11.67
CA ARG A 469 -8.78 13.48 -11.79
C ARG A 469 -8.39 14.51 -12.87
N GLU A 470 -9.07 14.55 -13.99
CA GLU A 470 -8.77 15.50 -15.05
C GLU A 470 -8.92 16.95 -14.57
N ILE A 471 -9.94 17.19 -13.74
CA ILE A 471 -10.21 18.52 -13.16
C ILE A 471 -9.20 18.81 -12.04
N GLU A 472 -8.87 17.84 -11.23
CA GLU A 472 -7.86 17.95 -10.17
C GLU A 472 -6.50 18.35 -10.77
N GLU A 473 -6.03 17.65 -11.79
CA GLU A 473 -4.77 17.95 -12.49
C GLU A 473 -4.77 19.37 -13.10
N PHE A 474 -5.89 19.80 -13.64
CA PHE A 474 -6.02 21.16 -14.15
C PHE A 474 -5.95 22.19 -13.00
N LEU A 475 -6.65 21.96 -11.89
CA LEU A 475 -6.69 22.87 -10.75
C LEU A 475 -5.36 22.94 -9.98
N TYR A 476 -4.55 21.89 -9.98
CA TYR A 476 -3.18 21.95 -9.42
C TYR A 476 -2.27 23.00 -10.10
N GLN A 477 -2.61 23.46 -11.30
CA GLN A 477 -1.88 24.53 -11.98
C GLN A 477 -2.22 25.92 -11.42
N HIS A 478 -3.26 26.04 -10.58
CA HIS A 478 -3.62 27.34 -9.99
C HIS A 478 -2.61 27.76 -8.92
N PRO A 479 -2.06 29.01 -8.95
CA PRO A 479 -0.96 29.42 -8.10
C PRO A 479 -1.25 29.31 -6.59
N ALA A 480 -2.50 29.56 -6.18
CA ALA A 480 -2.91 29.54 -4.77
C ALA A 480 -3.28 28.16 -4.24
N ILE A 481 -3.43 27.13 -5.09
CA ILE A 481 -3.86 25.80 -4.65
C ILE A 481 -2.67 24.97 -4.17
N SER A 482 -2.78 24.40 -2.97
CA SER A 482 -1.85 23.43 -2.41
C SER A 482 -2.27 22.00 -2.74
N ASP A 483 -3.56 21.68 -2.53
CA ASP A 483 -4.13 20.37 -2.82
C ASP A 483 -5.61 20.51 -3.22
N VAL A 484 -6.11 19.58 -4.05
CA VAL A 484 -7.50 19.61 -4.52
C VAL A 484 -8.03 18.21 -4.76
N GLN A 485 -9.29 18.01 -4.36
CA GLN A 485 -10.05 16.79 -4.62
C GLN A 485 -11.41 17.15 -5.21
N VAL A 486 -11.78 16.49 -6.29
CA VAL A 486 -13.09 16.68 -6.94
C VAL A 486 -13.96 15.47 -6.69
N ILE A 487 -15.21 15.72 -6.32
CA ILE A 487 -16.23 14.71 -6.02
C ILE A 487 -17.53 15.02 -6.72
N GLY A 488 -18.32 14.00 -7.01
CA GLY A 488 -19.72 14.16 -7.41
C GLY A 488 -20.63 14.36 -6.19
N VAL A 489 -21.57 15.27 -6.31
CA VAL A 489 -22.64 15.48 -5.33
C VAL A 489 -23.99 15.41 -6.03
N PRO A 490 -25.08 14.98 -5.37
CA PRO A 490 -26.41 14.90 -5.99
C PRO A 490 -26.89 16.24 -6.54
N ASP A 491 -27.52 16.24 -7.72
CA ASP A 491 -28.15 17.42 -8.34
C ASP A 491 -29.47 17.01 -9.02
N GLU A 492 -30.53 17.76 -8.75
CA GLU A 492 -31.87 17.46 -9.27
C GLU A 492 -31.97 17.53 -10.80
N LYS A 493 -31.18 18.39 -11.43
CA LYS A 493 -31.25 18.61 -12.89
C LYS A 493 -30.32 17.68 -13.67
N TYR A 494 -29.13 17.45 -13.17
CA TYR A 494 -28.08 16.74 -13.89
C TYR A 494 -27.80 15.36 -13.32
N GLY A 495 -28.50 14.92 -12.26
CA GLY A 495 -28.22 13.70 -11.52
C GLY A 495 -27.07 13.91 -10.53
N GLU A 496 -25.94 14.34 -11.03
CA GLU A 496 -24.77 14.73 -10.22
C GLU A 496 -24.18 16.05 -10.69
N GLU A 497 -23.55 16.77 -9.76
CA GLU A 497 -22.75 17.98 -9.99
C GLU A 497 -21.37 17.84 -9.37
N LEU A 498 -20.43 18.63 -9.88
CA LEU A 498 -19.05 18.64 -9.42
C LEU A 498 -18.86 19.57 -8.22
N CYS A 499 -18.19 19.05 -7.18
CA CYS A 499 -17.70 19.84 -6.06
C CYS A 499 -16.17 19.72 -5.97
N ALA A 500 -15.45 20.83 -6.09
CA ALA A 500 -14.02 20.91 -5.84
C ALA A 500 -13.76 21.29 -4.38
N CYS A 501 -13.13 20.39 -3.62
CA CYS A 501 -12.66 20.64 -2.28
C CYS A 501 -11.18 21.05 -2.35
N ILE A 502 -10.82 22.22 -1.86
CA ILE A 502 -9.54 22.89 -2.12
C ILE A 502 -8.83 23.23 -0.82
N ILE A 503 -7.55 22.90 -0.74
CA ILE A 503 -6.62 23.40 0.30
C ILE A 503 -5.75 24.47 -0.35
N LEU A 504 -5.78 25.68 0.18
CA LEU A 504 -4.93 26.78 -0.28
C LEU A 504 -3.52 26.68 0.32
N LYS A 505 -2.54 27.24 -0.37
CA LYS A 505 -1.19 27.42 0.18
C LYS A 505 -1.23 28.39 1.38
N PRO A 506 -0.32 28.28 2.34
CA PRO A 506 -0.22 29.20 3.47
C PRO A 506 -0.07 30.66 2.99
N GLY A 507 -0.96 31.52 3.48
CA GLY A 507 -0.97 32.95 3.12
C GLY A 507 -1.63 33.30 1.80
N GLU A 508 -2.03 32.33 0.99
CA GLU A 508 -2.76 32.58 -0.25
C GLU A 508 -4.27 32.67 -0.02
N HIS A 509 -4.94 33.39 -0.90
CA HIS A 509 -6.39 33.57 -0.88
C HIS A 509 -6.96 33.35 -2.29
N ALA A 510 -8.09 32.70 -2.35
CA ALA A 510 -8.90 32.55 -3.56
C ALA A 510 -10.37 32.47 -3.18
N THR A 511 -11.24 32.96 -4.05
CA THR A 511 -12.69 32.84 -3.92
C THR A 511 -13.24 31.80 -4.90
N ASP A 512 -14.47 31.38 -4.70
CA ASP A 512 -15.21 30.54 -5.65
C ASP A 512 -15.19 31.12 -7.07
N ALA A 513 -15.33 32.45 -7.19
CA ALA A 513 -15.33 33.14 -8.47
C ALA A 513 -13.96 33.05 -9.15
N ASP A 514 -12.86 33.16 -8.40
CA ASP A 514 -11.49 33.04 -8.93
C ASP A 514 -11.23 31.65 -9.49
N ILE A 515 -11.63 30.59 -8.75
CA ILE A 515 -11.47 29.21 -9.19
C ILE A 515 -12.29 28.94 -10.46
N ARG A 516 -13.57 29.39 -10.51
CA ARG A 516 -14.38 29.22 -11.71
C ARG A 516 -13.87 30.00 -12.90
N ALA A 517 -13.42 31.24 -12.68
CA ALA A 517 -12.81 32.06 -13.72
C ALA A 517 -11.53 31.40 -14.27
N PHE A 518 -10.71 30.76 -13.41
CA PHE A 518 -9.54 30.00 -13.82
C PHE A 518 -9.90 28.83 -14.75
N CYS A 519 -11.04 28.17 -14.52
CA CYS A 519 -11.53 27.06 -15.33
C CYS A 519 -12.20 27.52 -16.64
N THR A 520 -12.91 28.65 -16.61
CA THR A 520 -13.78 29.09 -17.71
C THR A 520 -12.99 29.33 -19.00
N GLY A 521 -13.43 28.70 -20.09
CA GLY A 521 -12.79 28.79 -21.41
C GLY A 521 -11.51 27.98 -21.57
N LYS A 522 -11.03 27.31 -20.49
CA LYS A 522 -9.83 26.47 -20.52
C LYS A 522 -10.14 24.97 -20.42
N ILE A 523 -11.26 24.63 -19.79
CA ILE A 523 -11.80 23.27 -19.78
C ILE A 523 -13.25 23.30 -20.24
N ALA A 524 -13.81 22.15 -20.63
CA ALA A 524 -15.20 22.05 -21.07
C ALA A 524 -16.15 22.55 -19.98
N HIS A 525 -17.21 23.26 -20.36
CA HIS A 525 -18.12 23.92 -19.41
C HIS A 525 -18.75 22.95 -18.40
N TYR A 526 -19.02 21.72 -18.80
CA TYR A 526 -19.59 20.69 -17.93
C TYR A 526 -18.57 20.11 -16.92
N LYS A 527 -17.27 20.40 -17.11
CA LYS A 527 -16.18 20.04 -16.18
C LYS A 527 -15.86 21.15 -15.16
N VAL A 528 -16.43 22.35 -15.33
CA VAL A 528 -16.22 23.44 -14.36
C VAL A 528 -16.99 23.13 -13.08
N PRO A 529 -16.33 23.03 -11.90
CA PRO A 529 -17.00 22.71 -10.66
C PRO A 529 -18.07 23.76 -10.31
N ARG A 530 -19.27 23.30 -10.04
CA ARG A 530 -20.37 24.16 -9.58
C ARG A 530 -20.20 24.55 -8.11
N HIS A 531 -19.75 23.60 -7.31
CA HIS A 531 -19.50 23.83 -5.90
C HIS A 531 -17.99 23.90 -5.65
N ILE A 532 -17.60 24.88 -4.86
CA ILE A 532 -16.22 25.05 -4.39
C ILE A 532 -16.27 25.05 -2.86
N ASN A 533 -15.47 24.20 -2.23
CA ASN A 533 -15.38 24.11 -0.78
C ASN A 533 -13.91 24.23 -0.34
N PHE A 534 -13.58 25.31 0.39
CA PHE A 534 -12.24 25.49 0.92
C PHE A 534 -12.13 24.77 2.27
N VAL A 535 -11.14 23.91 2.39
CA VAL A 535 -10.93 23.07 3.57
C VAL A 535 -9.49 23.19 4.06
N VAL A 536 -9.27 22.90 5.34
CA VAL A 536 -7.93 22.92 5.94
C VAL A 536 -7.21 21.56 5.81
N ALA A 537 -7.96 20.48 5.65
CA ALA A 537 -7.45 19.12 5.46
C ALA A 537 -8.52 18.23 4.84
N PHE A 538 -8.10 17.19 4.14
CA PHE A 538 -9.01 16.12 3.67
C PHE A 538 -9.10 14.99 4.69
N PRO A 539 -10.25 14.29 4.78
CA PRO A 539 -10.33 13.05 5.52
C PRO A 539 -9.46 11.99 4.82
N MET A 540 -8.50 11.44 5.56
CA MET A 540 -7.54 10.48 5.02
C MET A 540 -7.61 9.15 5.74
N THR A 541 -7.23 8.09 5.02
CA THR A 541 -6.86 6.81 5.63
C THR A 541 -5.49 6.94 6.32
N ILE A 542 -5.13 5.98 7.16
CA ILE A 542 -3.77 5.91 7.77
C ILE A 542 -2.68 5.78 6.70
N THR A 543 -3.01 5.22 5.54
CA THR A 543 -2.09 5.12 4.39
C THR A 543 -1.94 6.43 3.60
N GLY A 544 -2.56 7.52 4.04
CA GLY A 544 -2.51 8.82 3.36
C GLY A 544 -3.38 8.91 2.10
N LYS A 545 -4.36 8.01 1.92
CA LYS A 545 -5.33 8.08 0.83
C LYS A 545 -6.54 8.91 1.24
N VAL A 546 -6.96 9.82 0.37
CA VAL A 546 -8.14 10.65 0.59
C VAL A 546 -9.42 9.79 0.53
N GLN A 547 -10.31 9.99 1.48
CA GLN A 547 -11.59 9.30 1.60
C GLN A 547 -12.71 10.10 0.92
N LYS A 548 -12.79 10.06 -0.42
CA LYS A 548 -13.77 10.83 -1.20
C LYS A 548 -15.23 10.56 -0.78
N PHE A 549 -15.56 9.35 -0.36
CA PHE A 549 -16.92 9.04 0.11
C PHE A 549 -17.28 9.81 1.40
N VAL A 550 -16.32 10.00 2.32
CA VAL A 550 -16.52 10.81 3.54
C VAL A 550 -16.71 12.28 3.16
N MET A 551 -15.92 12.76 2.20
CA MET A 551 -16.07 14.12 1.68
C MET A 551 -17.47 14.32 1.04
N ARG A 552 -17.91 13.38 0.20
CA ARG A 552 -19.23 13.41 -0.45
C ARG A 552 -20.36 13.50 0.59
N GLU A 553 -20.35 12.66 1.61
CA GLU A 553 -21.37 12.66 2.67
C GLU A 553 -21.34 13.96 3.51
N THR A 554 -20.16 14.50 3.74
CA THR A 554 -20.00 15.78 4.46
C THR A 554 -20.57 16.94 3.66
N ILE A 555 -20.15 17.08 2.40
CA ILE A 555 -20.61 18.15 1.50
C ILE A 555 -22.12 18.05 1.23
N LYS A 556 -22.61 16.83 1.01
CA LYS A 556 -24.05 16.57 0.84
C LYS A 556 -24.86 17.12 2.03
N ARG A 557 -24.40 16.88 3.26
CA ARG A 557 -25.03 17.40 4.49
C ARG A 557 -24.89 18.92 4.60
N GLU A 558 -23.73 19.48 4.31
CA GLU A 558 -23.45 20.93 4.40
C GLU A 558 -24.29 21.72 3.40
N LEU A 559 -24.48 21.19 2.20
CA LEU A 559 -25.27 21.82 1.13
C LEU A 559 -26.76 21.44 1.19
N GLY A 560 -27.18 20.59 2.16
CA GLY A 560 -28.58 20.16 2.29
C GLY A 560 -29.08 19.33 1.11
N LEU A 561 -28.18 18.62 0.39
CA LEU A 561 -28.52 17.83 -0.78
C LEU A 561 -29.08 16.45 -0.37
N THR A 562 -30.08 15.98 -1.13
CA THR A 562 -30.67 14.63 -0.96
C THR A 562 -30.35 13.78 -2.19
N ASP A 563 -30.21 12.46 -1.99
CA ASP A 563 -29.99 11.56 -3.12
C ASP A 563 -31.18 11.63 -4.08
N VAL A 564 -30.89 11.88 -5.35
CA VAL A 564 -31.89 11.85 -6.40
C VAL A 564 -32.22 10.37 -6.66
N LYS A 565 -33.49 9.98 -6.45
CA LYS A 565 -33.96 8.65 -6.86
C LYS A 565 -33.99 8.63 -8.39
N THR A 566 -33.00 8.04 -9.00
CA THR A 566 -33.08 7.65 -10.41
C THR A 566 -34.01 6.46 -10.52
N ALA A 567 -34.97 6.54 -11.44
CA ALA A 567 -35.92 5.49 -11.74
C ALA A 567 -35.23 4.25 -12.34
#